data_95f1d5a866a2bb6af959b8c109f96c68
#
_entry.id   95f1d5a866a2bb6af959b8c109f96c68
#
_cell.length_a   1.000
_cell.length_b   1.000
_cell.length_c   1.000
_cell.angle_alpha   90.00
_cell.angle_beta   90.00
_cell.angle_gamma   90.00
#
_symmetry.space_group_name_H-M   'P 1'
#
loop_
_entity.id
_entity.type
_entity.pdbx_description
1 polymer ?
#
loop_
_entity_poly.entity_id
_entity_poly.type
_entity_poly.pdbx_seq_one_letter_code
_entity_poly.pdbx_strand_id
1 'polypeptide(L)'
;MRKITLVFVTFAAVLAISCNRGGSNSNGKLTIAVVPKGTSHEFWKSIHAGAVKAAQELSSEGTQVEVIWKGPLREDDREQQIQVVEGFASQGVNGIVLAPLDNRALARPVEEAKAAGVPTVIIDSALESNAIVSFVATDNRKGGRLGADRLGELLGGKGKVILLRYAEGSASTEEREAGFLDEMKQKFPNIELISTDQYAGATRDTAKRAAENLLNRFGDEVTGIFCPNESTTAGMLSALQDGGKAGKVMFVGFDATQMFVDAMKSKQLHGIVVQNPFNMGYLGVRTMVENLRGRSVEKRIDTGVAMITPENLDTPESQTLLHPPLEQYLK
;
A
#
# COMPACT_ATOMS: atom_id res chain seq x y z
N MET A 1 -52.54 40.66 -68.29
CA MET A 1 -51.98 41.12 -67.01
C MET A 1 -51.71 39.87 -66.13
N ARG A 2 -50.43 39.42 -66.09
CA ARG A 2 -49.99 38.22 -65.33
C ARG A 2 -49.36 38.70 -64.02
N LYS A 3 -49.95 38.29 -62.92
CA LYS A 3 -49.38 38.56 -61.58
C LYS A 3 -48.32 37.48 -61.25
N ILE A 4 -47.09 37.92 -61.01
CA ILE A 4 -45.97 37.07 -60.57
C ILE A 4 -45.97 37.13 -59.07
N THR A 5 -46.23 35.99 -58.41
CA THR A 5 -46.15 35.86 -56.94
C THR A 5 -44.72 35.39 -56.57
N LEU A 6 -43.99 36.23 -55.87
CA LEU A 6 -42.64 35.97 -55.37
C LEU A 6 -42.72 35.18 -54.03
N VAL A 7 -42.22 33.96 -54.00
CA VAL A 7 -42.15 33.14 -52.79
C VAL A 7 -40.78 33.38 -52.14
N PHE A 8 -40.77 33.98 -50.98
CA PHE A 8 -39.57 34.06 -50.13
C PHE A 8 -39.38 32.75 -49.34
N VAL A 9 -38.33 32.01 -49.65
CA VAL A 9 -37.89 30.86 -48.84
C VAL A 9 -36.87 31.37 -47.80
N THR A 10 -37.26 31.44 -46.55
CA THR A 10 -36.40 31.76 -45.42
C THR A 10 -35.64 30.49 -44.98
N PHE A 11 -34.35 30.46 -45.19
CA PHE A 11 -33.45 29.40 -44.71
C PHE A 11 -33.10 29.68 -43.25
N ALA A 12 -33.69 28.94 -42.33
CA ALA A 12 -33.31 28.98 -40.91
C ALA A 12 -32.09 28.12 -40.70
N ALA A 13 -30.94 28.74 -40.53
CA ALA A 13 -29.71 28.06 -40.12
C ALA A 13 -29.79 27.71 -38.60
N VAL A 14 -29.95 26.43 -38.29
CA VAL A 14 -29.83 25.90 -36.91
C VAL A 14 -28.37 25.79 -36.56
N LEU A 15 -27.84 26.71 -35.79
CA LEU A 15 -26.54 26.61 -35.12
C LEU A 15 -26.63 25.58 -33.99
N ALA A 16 -26.15 24.36 -34.27
CA ALA A 16 -25.91 23.36 -33.22
C ALA A 16 -24.70 23.81 -32.38
N ILE A 17 -24.98 24.44 -31.23
CA ILE A 17 -23.95 24.69 -30.21
C ILE A 17 -23.66 23.35 -29.56
N SER A 18 -22.59 22.69 -30.02
CA SER A 18 -22.00 21.53 -29.34
C SER A 18 -21.37 22.02 -28.04
N CYS A 19 -22.07 21.87 -26.93
CA CYS A 19 -21.49 22.04 -25.60
C CYS A 19 -20.48 20.90 -25.35
N ASN A 20 -19.24 21.12 -25.76
CA ASN A 20 -18.12 20.28 -25.33
C ASN A 20 -17.87 20.54 -23.84
N ARG A 21 -18.54 19.78 -22.96
CA ARG A 21 -18.23 19.73 -21.54
C ARG A 21 -17.02 18.82 -21.30
N GLY A 22 -15.88 19.22 -21.79
CA GLY A 22 -14.57 18.75 -21.35
C GLY A 22 -13.98 19.87 -20.50
N GLY A 23 -14.03 19.73 -19.20
CA GLY A 23 -13.28 20.59 -18.30
C GLY A 23 -11.78 20.35 -18.51
N SER A 24 -11.17 20.98 -19.52
CA SER A 24 -9.72 21.02 -19.63
C SER A 24 -9.22 22.07 -18.66
N ASN A 25 -8.52 21.67 -17.61
CA ASN A 25 -7.61 22.54 -16.88
C ASN A 25 -6.68 23.21 -17.90
N SER A 26 -6.80 24.51 -18.04
CA SER A 26 -6.26 25.32 -19.15
C SER A 26 -4.74 25.52 -19.13
N ASN A 27 -3.96 24.63 -18.48
CA ASN A 27 -2.49 24.74 -18.42
C ASN A 27 -1.73 23.45 -18.79
N GLY A 28 -2.39 22.39 -19.28
CA GLY A 28 -1.68 21.15 -19.64
C GLY A 28 -1.03 20.40 -18.46
N LYS A 29 -1.23 20.86 -17.22
CA LYS A 29 -0.70 20.25 -16.00
C LYS A 29 -1.67 19.21 -15.46
N LEU A 30 -1.17 18.01 -15.21
CA LEU A 30 -1.93 16.93 -14.57
C LEU A 30 -1.78 16.99 -13.06
N THR A 31 -2.88 16.99 -12.34
CA THR A 31 -2.91 16.92 -10.87
C THR A 31 -3.31 15.51 -10.43
N ILE A 32 -2.39 14.80 -9.79
CA ILE A 32 -2.57 13.44 -9.30
C ILE A 32 -2.60 13.45 -7.78
N ALA A 33 -3.73 13.06 -7.20
CA ALA A 33 -3.85 12.88 -5.77
C ALA A 33 -3.28 11.51 -5.37
N VAL A 34 -2.33 11.47 -4.43
CA VAL A 34 -1.77 10.23 -3.88
C VAL A 34 -2.22 10.10 -2.43
N VAL A 35 -3.03 9.07 -2.16
CA VAL A 35 -3.75 8.89 -0.88
C VAL A 35 -3.24 7.63 -0.19
N PRO A 36 -2.39 7.74 0.85
CA PRO A 36 -1.92 6.61 1.65
C PRO A 36 -2.97 6.15 2.66
N LYS A 37 -2.76 4.97 3.30
CA LYS A 37 -3.54 4.56 4.47
C LYS A 37 -3.29 5.46 5.67
N GLY A 38 -2.07 5.96 5.81
CA GLY A 38 -1.63 6.87 6.86
C GLY A 38 -0.39 7.65 6.44
N THR A 39 0.00 8.66 7.22
CA THR A 39 1.15 9.52 6.88
C THR A 39 2.29 9.41 7.90
N SER A 40 2.14 8.61 8.96
CA SER A 40 3.09 8.55 10.08
C SER A 40 4.19 7.50 9.93
N HIS A 41 3.98 6.42 9.16
CA HIS A 41 4.95 5.32 9.00
C HIS A 41 5.99 5.62 7.91
N GLU A 42 7.19 5.03 8.05
CA GLU A 42 8.28 5.19 7.07
C GLU A 42 7.94 4.58 5.71
N PHE A 43 7.17 3.51 5.72
CA PHE A 43 6.63 2.88 4.51
C PHE A 43 5.92 3.90 3.59
N TRP A 44 5.08 4.76 4.15
CA TRP A 44 4.33 5.76 3.37
C TRP A 44 5.22 6.91 2.87
N LYS A 45 6.26 7.27 3.61
CA LYS A 45 7.26 8.25 3.13
C LYS A 45 7.97 7.74 1.88
N SER A 46 8.27 6.43 1.83
CA SER A 46 8.88 5.81 0.65
C SER A 46 7.96 5.87 -0.58
N ILE A 47 6.66 5.59 -0.40
CA ILE A 47 5.66 5.74 -1.48
C ILE A 47 5.59 7.19 -1.94
N HIS A 48 5.58 8.15 -1.02
CA HIS A 48 5.56 9.58 -1.35
C HIS A 48 6.78 9.98 -2.18
N ALA A 49 7.98 9.59 -1.76
CA ALA A 49 9.22 9.88 -2.50
C ALA A 49 9.19 9.30 -3.92
N GLY A 50 8.71 8.06 -4.08
CA GLY A 50 8.54 7.43 -5.38
C GLY A 50 7.55 8.18 -6.28
N ALA A 51 6.43 8.62 -5.73
CA ALA A 51 5.42 9.41 -6.44
C ALA A 51 5.99 10.76 -6.91
N VAL A 52 6.75 11.45 -6.05
CA VAL A 52 7.43 12.71 -6.38
C VAL A 52 8.47 12.51 -7.48
N LYS A 53 9.28 11.44 -7.40
CA LYS A 53 10.22 11.07 -8.47
C LYS A 53 9.50 10.91 -9.81
N ALA A 54 8.42 10.15 -9.85
CA ALA A 54 7.64 9.95 -11.07
C ALA A 54 7.13 11.28 -11.66
N ALA A 55 6.61 12.17 -10.82
CA ALA A 55 6.14 13.49 -11.26
C ALA A 55 7.28 14.35 -11.84
N GLN A 56 8.46 14.35 -11.22
CA GLN A 56 9.63 15.10 -11.70
C GLN A 56 10.11 14.57 -13.05
N GLU A 57 10.23 13.26 -13.21
CA GLU A 57 10.65 12.64 -14.47
C GLU A 57 9.64 12.90 -15.60
N LEU A 58 8.33 12.68 -15.34
CA LEU A 58 7.27 12.96 -16.30
C LEU A 58 7.24 14.43 -16.71
N SER A 59 7.53 15.34 -15.78
CA SER A 59 7.62 16.77 -16.08
C SER A 59 8.83 17.09 -16.96
N SER A 60 9.96 16.44 -16.74
CA SER A 60 11.14 16.56 -17.62
C SER A 60 10.92 15.93 -18.99
N GLU A 61 10.07 14.91 -19.08
CA GLU A 61 9.61 14.26 -20.33
C GLU A 61 8.54 15.10 -21.08
N GLY A 62 8.20 16.29 -20.60
CA GLY A 62 7.26 17.22 -21.23
C GLY A 62 5.81 17.11 -20.78
N THR A 63 5.49 16.31 -19.76
CA THR A 63 4.16 16.24 -19.15
C THR A 63 4.20 16.80 -17.74
N GLN A 64 3.75 18.04 -17.57
CA GLN A 64 3.71 18.66 -16.25
C GLN A 64 2.78 17.88 -15.31
N VAL A 65 3.34 17.34 -14.22
CA VAL A 65 2.61 16.57 -13.22
C VAL A 65 2.81 17.18 -11.84
N GLU A 66 1.71 17.42 -11.15
CA GLU A 66 1.68 17.77 -9.73
C GLU A 66 1.15 16.61 -8.93
N VAL A 67 1.89 16.21 -7.90
CA VAL A 67 1.44 15.23 -6.91
C VAL A 67 0.91 15.96 -5.69
N ILE A 68 -0.36 15.68 -5.33
CA ILE A 68 -0.94 16.11 -4.05
C ILE A 68 -0.91 14.90 -3.11
N TRP A 69 -0.07 14.98 -2.08
CA TRP A 69 0.02 13.97 -1.03
C TRP A 69 -0.93 14.32 0.12
N LYS A 70 -1.96 13.52 0.33
CA LYS A 70 -2.91 13.73 1.43
C LYS A 70 -3.60 12.42 1.81
N GLY A 71 -3.62 12.13 3.11
CA GLY A 71 -4.30 10.98 3.70
C GLY A 71 -4.52 11.18 5.19
N PRO A 72 -5.06 10.17 5.88
CA PRO A 72 -5.17 10.19 7.33
C PRO A 72 -3.79 10.28 8.00
N LEU A 73 -3.75 10.84 9.20
CA LEU A 73 -2.53 10.81 10.00
C LEU A 73 -2.20 9.38 10.45
N ARG A 74 -3.24 8.61 10.78
CA ARG A 74 -3.15 7.23 11.31
C ARG A 74 -3.93 6.26 10.44
N GLU A 75 -3.47 5.01 10.39
CA GLU A 75 -4.08 3.94 9.60
C GLU A 75 -5.37 3.35 10.21
N ASP A 76 -5.93 3.95 11.24
CA ASP A 76 -7.22 3.59 11.85
C ASP A 76 -8.34 4.60 11.58
N ASP A 77 -8.06 5.65 10.79
CA ASP A 77 -9.04 6.68 10.46
C ASP A 77 -9.64 6.46 9.05
N ARG A 78 -10.49 5.43 8.97
CA ARG A 78 -11.21 5.04 7.74
C ARG A 78 -12.08 6.18 7.21
N GLU A 79 -12.80 6.86 8.09
CA GLU A 79 -13.72 7.95 7.72
C GLU A 79 -12.96 9.12 7.08
N GLN A 80 -11.79 9.47 7.64
CA GLN A 80 -10.96 10.52 7.06
C GLN A 80 -10.46 10.12 5.66
N GLN A 81 -10.08 8.85 5.44
CA GLN A 81 -9.64 8.41 4.11
C GLN A 81 -10.78 8.51 3.08
N ILE A 82 -12.01 8.11 3.44
CA ILE A 82 -13.20 8.25 2.60
C ILE A 82 -13.40 9.72 2.21
N GLN A 83 -13.42 10.62 3.20
CA GLN A 83 -13.60 12.07 2.96
C GLN A 83 -12.50 12.65 2.06
N VAL A 84 -11.26 12.17 2.18
CA VAL A 84 -10.15 12.62 1.32
C VAL A 84 -10.38 12.19 -0.13
N VAL A 85 -10.79 10.93 -0.38
CA VAL A 85 -11.09 10.42 -1.73
C VAL A 85 -12.26 11.17 -2.36
N GLU A 86 -13.37 11.31 -1.64
CA GLU A 86 -14.57 12.06 -2.08
C GLU A 86 -14.23 13.54 -2.35
N GLY A 87 -13.40 14.14 -1.49
CA GLY A 87 -12.94 15.51 -1.67
C GLY A 87 -12.14 15.70 -2.96
N PHE A 88 -11.22 14.78 -3.30
CA PHE A 88 -10.47 14.84 -4.55
C PHE A 88 -11.33 14.57 -5.77
N ALA A 89 -12.28 13.63 -5.70
CA ALA A 89 -13.25 13.39 -6.76
C ALA A 89 -14.09 14.67 -7.04
N SER A 90 -14.56 15.35 -5.99
CA SER A 90 -15.32 16.60 -6.10
C SER A 90 -14.50 17.77 -6.63
N GLN A 91 -13.20 17.85 -6.31
CA GLN A 91 -12.28 18.87 -6.83
C GLN A 91 -11.91 18.66 -8.30
N GLY A 92 -12.23 17.49 -8.85
CA GLY A 92 -11.95 17.16 -10.25
C GLY A 92 -10.45 17.05 -10.54
N VAL A 93 -9.66 16.43 -9.64
CA VAL A 93 -8.27 16.06 -9.95
C VAL A 93 -8.22 15.14 -11.14
N ASN A 94 -7.11 15.09 -11.88
CA ASN A 94 -7.01 14.28 -13.09
C ASN A 94 -6.99 12.77 -12.79
N GLY A 95 -6.53 12.36 -11.60
CA GLY A 95 -6.53 10.97 -11.18
C GLY A 95 -6.17 10.81 -9.72
N ILE A 96 -6.54 9.65 -9.15
CA ILE A 96 -6.25 9.28 -7.76
C ILE A 96 -5.37 8.02 -7.77
N VAL A 97 -4.29 8.04 -7.00
CA VAL A 97 -3.48 6.86 -6.65
C VAL A 97 -3.76 6.56 -5.19
N LEU A 98 -4.46 5.47 -4.91
CA LEU A 98 -5.01 5.15 -3.59
C LEU A 98 -4.46 3.86 -3.03
N ALA A 99 -3.95 3.90 -1.79
CA ALA A 99 -3.77 2.72 -0.96
C ALA A 99 -4.98 2.58 -0.01
N PRO A 100 -5.96 1.72 -0.31
CA PRO A 100 -7.17 1.65 0.52
C PRO A 100 -6.86 1.05 1.89
N LEU A 101 -7.28 1.74 2.94
CA LEU A 101 -7.16 1.31 4.33
C LEU A 101 -8.07 0.10 4.59
N ASP A 102 -9.25 0.11 3.99
CA ASP A 102 -10.24 -0.96 4.07
C ASP A 102 -10.73 -1.29 2.64
N ASN A 103 -10.68 -2.58 2.28
CA ASN A 103 -10.96 -3.04 0.92
C ASN A 103 -12.43 -2.89 0.49
N ARG A 104 -13.37 -2.82 1.44
CA ARG A 104 -14.82 -2.67 1.20
C ARG A 104 -15.27 -1.23 1.34
N ALA A 105 -14.84 -0.56 2.41
CA ALA A 105 -15.31 0.79 2.70
C ALA A 105 -14.90 1.81 1.64
N LEU A 106 -13.73 1.62 1.00
CA LEU A 106 -13.24 2.49 -0.07
C LEU A 106 -13.78 2.13 -1.47
N ALA A 107 -14.53 1.02 -1.63
CA ALA A 107 -15.08 0.62 -2.92
C ALA A 107 -16.04 1.67 -3.50
N ARG A 108 -17.04 2.07 -2.72
CA ARG A 108 -18.03 3.07 -3.13
C ARG A 108 -17.42 4.44 -3.46
N PRO A 109 -16.55 5.05 -2.63
CA PRO A 109 -15.86 6.30 -2.98
C PRO A 109 -15.10 6.24 -4.31
N VAL A 110 -14.45 5.11 -4.62
CA VAL A 110 -13.74 4.91 -5.90
C VAL A 110 -14.70 4.77 -7.07
N GLU A 111 -15.83 4.10 -6.91
CA GLU A 111 -16.88 3.98 -7.92
C GLU A 111 -17.51 5.35 -8.23
N GLU A 112 -17.77 6.15 -7.21
CA GLU A 112 -18.27 7.52 -7.33
C GLU A 112 -17.25 8.44 -8.01
N ALA A 113 -15.94 8.32 -7.66
CA ALA A 113 -14.87 9.05 -8.35
C ALA A 113 -14.83 8.71 -9.84
N LYS A 114 -14.91 7.41 -10.20
CA LYS A 114 -14.99 6.98 -11.61
C LYS A 114 -16.20 7.55 -12.33
N ALA A 115 -17.38 7.55 -11.69
CA ALA A 115 -18.61 8.13 -12.25
C ALA A 115 -18.49 9.65 -12.47
N ALA A 116 -17.70 10.34 -11.64
CA ALA A 116 -17.34 11.75 -11.79
C ALA A 116 -16.24 12.00 -12.84
N GLY A 117 -15.73 10.94 -13.49
CA GLY A 117 -14.67 11.06 -14.51
C GLY A 117 -13.24 11.07 -13.94
N VAL A 118 -13.06 10.77 -12.65
CA VAL A 118 -11.75 10.71 -11.99
C VAL A 118 -11.29 9.24 -11.85
N PRO A 119 -10.35 8.76 -12.70
CA PRO A 119 -9.84 7.40 -12.64
C PRO A 119 -9.01 7.16 -11.38
N THR A 120 -8.99 5.91 -10.90
CA THR A 120 -8.22 5.51 -9.71
C THR A 120 -7.28 4.34 -10.04
N VAL A 121 -6.00 4.50 -9.73
CA VAL A 121 -5.01 3.41 -9.62
C VAL A 121 -4.91 3.02 -8.16
N ILE A 122 -5.03 1.73 -7.89
CA ILE A 122 -4.88 1.18 -6.54
C ILE A 122 -3.42 0.76 -6.33
N ILE A 123 -2.86 1.07 -5.17
CA ILE A 123 -1.51 0.65 -4.76
C ILE A 123 -1.56 -0.08 -3.41
N ASP A 124 -0.52 -0.86 -3.09
CA ASP A 124 -0.31 -1.56 -1.81
C ASP A 124 -1.37 -2.61 -1.46
N SER A 125 -2.61 -2.22 -1.31
CA SER A 125 -3.70 -3.05 -0.78
C SER A 125 -4.86 -3.13 -1.77
N ALA A 126 -5.42 -4.31 -1.98
CA ALA A 126 -6.52 -4.52 -2.92
C ALA A 126 -7.80 -3.81 -2.50
N LEU A 127 -8.67 -3.56 -3.47
CA LEU A 127 -10.01 -2.99 -3.30
C LEU A 127 -11.06 -3.93 -3.87
N GLU A 128 -12.17 -4.14 -3.19
CA GLU A 128 -13.31 -4.92 -3.68
C GLU A 128 -14.16 -4.11 -4.69
N SER A 129 -13.53 -3.70 -5.79
CA SER A 129 -14.21 -3.01 -6.90
C SER A 129 -13.50 -3.22 -8.22
N ASN A 130 -14.28 -3.29 -9.30
CA ASN A 130 -13.80 -3.31 -10.69
C ASN A 130 -13.67 -1.90 -11.30
N ALA A 131 -13.92 -0.86 -10.52
CA ALA A 131 -13.89 0.53 -10.97
C ALA A 131 -12.48 1.12 -11.04
N ILE A 132 -11.45 0.28 -10.99
CA ILE A 132 -10.04 0.66 -10.95
C ILE A 132 -9.36 0.59 -12.32
N VAL A 133 -8.34 1.40 -12.52
CA VAL A 133 -7.48 1.40 -13.71
C VAL A 133 -6.49 0.25 -13.67
N SER A 134 -5.77 0.15 -12.57
CA SER A 134 -4.70 -0.84 -12.33
C SER A 134 -4.52 -1.06 -10.83
N PHE A 135 -3.88 -2.19 -10.47
CA PHE A 135 -3.45 -2.48 -9.11
C PHE A 135 -1.93 -2.73 -9.08
N VAL A 136 -1.19 -1.84 -8.41
CA VAL A 136 0.27 -1.83 -8.32
C VAL A 136 0.68 -2.17 -6.89
N ALA A 137 1.15 -3.37 -6.63
CA ALA A 137 1.45 -3.82 -5.28
C ALA A 137 2.36 -5.05 -5.26
N THR A 138 2.89 -5.37 -4.10
CA THR A 138 3.57 -6.63 -3.77
C THR A 138 2.63 -7.83 -3.95
N ASP A 139 3.18 -8.99 -4.32
CA ASP A 139 2.52 -10.29 -4.09
C ASP A 139 2.51 -10.56 -2.58
N ASN A 140 1.45 -10.10 -1.91
CA ASN A 140 1.32 -10.17 -0.46
C ASN A 140 1.26 -11.60 0.06
N ARG A 141 0.62 -12.52 -0.69
CA ARG A 141 0.55 -13.93 -0.30
C ARG A 141 1.92 -14.59 -0.35
N LYS A 142 2.73 -14.28 -1.36
CA LYS A 142 4.14 -14.69 -1.43
C LYS A 142 4.94 -14.10 -0.27
N GLY A 143 4.71 -12.84 0.11
CA GLY A 143 5.34 -12.22 1.28
C GLY A 143 5.07 -13.00 2.57
N GLY A 144 3.83 -13.41 2.79
CA GLY A 144 3.47 -14.28 3.92
C GLY A 144 4.19 -15.62 3.91
N ARG A 145 4.25 -16.27 2.73
CA ARG A 145 5.01 -17.55 2.57
C ARG A 145 6.50 -17.39 2.89
N LEU A 146 7.14 -16.31 2.42
CA LEU A 146 8.54 -16.05 2.76
C LEU A 146 8.76 -15.90 4.27
N GLY A 147 7.82 -15.24 4.98
CA GLY A 147 7.85 -15.15 6.43
C GLY A 147 7.74 -16.51 7.12
N ALA A 148 6.86 -17.38 6.63
CA ALA A 148 6.69 -18.74 7.13
C ALA A 148 7.93 -19.61 6.89
N ASP A 149 8.47 -19.59 5.67
CA ASP A 149 9.69 -20.33 5.32
C ASP A 149 10.83 -19.95 6.26
N ARG A 150 11.12 -18.65 6.40
CA ARG A 150 12.20 -18.19 7.30
C ARG A 150 11.97 -18.61 8.74
N LEU A 151 10.76 -18.43 9.27
CA LEU A 151 10.47 -18.79 10.66
C LEU A 151 10.52 -20.29 10.89
N GLY A 152 9.99 -21.08 9.97
CA GLY A 152 10.00 -22.53 10.02
C GLY A 152 11.42 -23.12 9.97
N GLU A 153 12.29 -22.56 9.13
CA GLU A 153 13.72 -22.91 9.06
C GLU A 153 14.46 -22.58 10.35
N LEU A 154 14.27 -21.37 10.90
CA LEU A 154 14.86 -20.95 12.17
C LEU A 154 14.47 -21.87 13.34
N LEU A 155 13.26 -22.39 13.34
CA LEU A 155 12.75 -23.31 14.37
C LEU A 155 13.10 -24.79 14.09
N GLY A 156 13.75 -25.11 12.97
CA GLY A 156 14.01 -26.49 12.58
C GLY A 156 12.72 -27.32 12.40
N GLY A 157 11.64 -26.67 11.99
CA GLY A 157 10.35 -27.29 11.73
C GLY A 157 9.54 -27.70 12.97
N LYS A 158 9.89 -27.26 14.17
CA LYS A 158 9.21 -27.61 15.45
C LYS A 158 9.13 -26.38 16.35
N GLY A 159 8.06 -26.27 17.12
CA GLY A 159 7.91 -25.20 18.10
C GLY A 159 6.49 -24.66 18.19
N LYS A 160 6.32 -23.60 18.98
CA LYS A 160 5.04 -22.94 19.24
C LYS A 160 5.11 -21.51 18.70
N VAL A 161 4.24 -21.19 17.76
CA VAL A 161 4.30 -19.95 16.97
C VAL A 161 3.05 -19.11 17.20
N ILE A 162 3.25 -17.80 17.31
CA ILE A 162 2.21 -16.77 17.31
C ILE A 162 2.25 -16.04 15.96
N LEU A 163 1.09 -15.87 15.34
CA LEU A 163 0.80 -14.85 14.33
C LEU A 163 0.07 -13.70 15.02
N LEU A 164 0.68 -12.52 15.12
CA LEU A 164 -0.01 -11.31 15.55
C LEU A 164 -0.53 -10.58 14.32
N ARG A 165 -1.84 -10.67 14.06
CA ARG A 165 -2.51 -10.07 12.91
C ARG A 165 -2.55 -8.55 13.01
N TYR A 166 -2.75 -7.88 11.87
CA TYR A 166 -2.76 -6.42 11.85
C TYR A 166 -4.15 -5.83 12.18
N ALA A 167 -5.00 -5.69 11.18
CA ALA A 167 -6.33 -5.10 11.30
C ALA A 167 -7.26 -5.71 10.25
N GLU A 168 -8.51 -5.92 10.62
CA GLU A 168 -9.55 -6.43 9.72
C GLU A 168 -9.84 -5.42 8.59
N GLY A 169 -10.07 -5.94 7.37
CA GLY A 169 -10.35 -5.15 6.16
C GLY A 169 -9.09 -4.66 5.43
N SER A 170 -7.88 -4.88 5.97
CA SER A 170 -6.63 -4.58 5.27
C SER A 170 -6.22 -5.74 4.37
N ALA A 171 -6.64 -5.71 3.10
CA ALA A 171 -6.43 -6.82 2.17
C ALA A 171 -4.96 -7.24 2.02
N SER A 172 -4.01 -6.31 2.04
CA SER A 172 -2.59 -6.65 1.94
C SER A 172 -2.10 -7.51 3.10
N THR A 173 -2.48 -7.19 4.33
CA THR A 173 -2.07 -7.95 5.52
C THR A 173 -2.84 -9.24 5.67
N GLU A 174 -4.13 -9.26 5.30
CA GLU A 174 -4.92 -10.51 5.26
C GLU A 174 -4.31 -11.54 4.30
N GLU A 175 -3.84 -11.12 3.12
CA GLU A 175 -3.14 -12.01 2.19
C GLU A 175 -1.77 -12.48 2.72
N ARG A 176 -1.01 -11.63 3.43
CA ARG A 176 0.24 -12.03 4.10
C ARG A 176 -0.02 -13.07 5.18
N GLU A 177 -1.03 -12.83 6.02
CA GLU A 177 -1.47 -13.74 7.08
C GLU A 177 -1.92 -15.08 6.51
N ALA A 178 -2.74 -15.07 5.46
CA ALA A 178 -3.19 -16.30 4.77
C ALA A 178 -2.00 -17.04 4.13
N GLY A 179 -1.08 -16.34 3.46
CA GLY A 179 0.12 -16.94 2.89
C GLY A 179 1.02 -17.59 3.95
N PHE A 180 1.17 -16.93 5.11
CA PHE A 180 1.91 -17.47 6.24
C PHE A 180 1.27 -18.75 6.80
N LEU A 181 -0.03 -18.72 7.06
CA LEU A 181 -0.76 -19.85 7.62
C LEU A 181 -0.77 -21.09 6.69
N ASP A 182 -0.98 -20.85 5.39
CA ASP A 182 -0.96 -21.91 4.39
C ASP A 182 0.41 -22.59 4.31
N GLU A 183 1.48 -21.80 4.25
CA GLU A 183 2.85 -22.29 4.15
C GLU A 183 3.28 -23.05 5.41
N MET A 184 2.95 -22.51 6.61
CA MET A 184 3.19 -23.22 7.87
C MET A 184 2.51 -24.57 7.90
N LYS A 185 1.24 -24.63 7.51
CA LYS A 185 0.48 -25.90 7.46
C LYS A 185 1.07 -26.89 6.46
N GLN A 186 1.54 -26.41 5.31
CA GLN A 186 2.01 -27.26 4.23
C GLN A 186 3.43 -27.78 4.47
N LYS A 187 4.37 -26.89 4.86
CA LYS A 187 5.80 -27.23 4.98
C LYS A 187 6.25 -27.60 6.39
N PHE A 188 5.60 -27.03 7.41
CA PHE A 188 6.03 -27.18 8.81
C PHE A 188 4.91 -27.73 9.71
N PRO A 189 4.30 -28.89 9.39
CA PRO A 189 3.12 -29.41 10.10
C PRO A 189 3.38 -29.75 11.58
N ASN A 190 4.63 -29.83 12.02
CA ASN A 190 4.99 -30.08 13.41
C ASN A 190 5.19 -28.76 14.23
N ILE A 191 4.99 -27.61 13.60
CA ILE A 191 4.91 -26.31 14.31
C ILE A 191 3.47 -26.12 14.78
N GLU A 192 3.30 -25.89 16.08
CA GLU A 192 2.00 -25.59 16.68
C GLU A 192 1.73 -24.09 16.59
N LEU A 193 0.63 -23.71 15.92
CA LEU A 193 0.16 -22.32 15.88
C LEU A 193 -0.73 -22.07 17.10
N ILE A 194 -0.16 -21.50 18.16
CA ILE A 194 -0.83 -21.33 19.45
C ILE A 194 -1.70 -20.06 19.55
N SER A 195 -1.51 -19.10 18.64
CA SER A 195 -2.39 -17.95 18.47
C SER A 195 -2.32 -17.44 17.04
N THR A 196 -3.50 -17.30 16.39
CA THR A 196 -3.63 -16.85 14.98
C THR A 196 -4.83 -15.92 14.79
N ASP A 197 -5.51 -15.53 15.86
CA ASP A 197 -6.77 -14.78 15.83
C ASP A 197 -6.68 -13.39 16.52
N GLN A 198 -5.52 -13.07 17.12
CA GLN A 198 -5.34 -11.80 17.81
C GLN A 198 -4.96 -10.69 16.82
N TYR A 199 -5.78 -9.64 16.77
CA TYR A 199 -5.51 -8.42 16.03
C TYR A 199 -4.76 -7.40 16.89
N ALA A 200 -3.74 -6.79 16.28
CA ALA A 200 -2.89 -5.77 16.91
C ALA A 200 -3.50 -4.37 16.89
N GLY A 201 -4.37 -4.11 15.91
CA GLY A 201 -4.76 -2.74 15.58
C GLY A 201 -3.68 -2.04 14.73
N ALA A 202 -3.99 -0.83 14.26
CA ALA A 202 -3.22 -0.18 13.21
C ALA A 202 -2.01 0.65 13.68
N THR A 203 -1.81 0.81 14.98
CA THR A 203 -0.72 1.63 15.52
C THR A 203 0.33 0.81 16.27
N ARG A 204 1.56 1.33 16.35
CA ARG A 204 2.64 0.70 17.15
C ARG A 204 2.24 0.49 18.59
N ASP A 205 1.50 1.45 19.21
CA ASP A 205 1.06 1.37 20.60
C ASP A 205 -0.01 0.30 20.83
N THR A 206 -1.01 0.18 19.91
CA THR A 206 -2.01 -0.88 19.99
C THR A 206 -1.36 -2.25 19.79
N ALA A 207 -0.43 -2.35 18.86
CA ALA A 207 0.32 -3.57 18.58
C ALA A 207 1.18 -3.98 19.77
N LYS A 208 1.86 -3.02 20.43
CA LYS A 208 2.63 -3.31 21.67
C LYS A 208 1.75 -3.89 22.75
N ARG A 209 0.60 -3.26 23.05
CA ARG A 209 -0.34 -3.79 24.07
C ARG A 209 -0.85 -5.19 23.72
N ALA A 210 -1.20 -5.44 22.46
CA ALA A 210 -1.64 -6.76 22.03
C ALA A 210 -0.51 -7.80 22.15
N ALA A 211 0.72 -7.43 21.83
CA ALA A 211 1.91 -8.26 21.97
C ALA A 211 2.19 -8.58 23.46
N GLU A 212 2.15 -7.59 24.35
CA GLU A 212 2.32 -7.79 25.79
C GLU A 212 1.28 -8.77 26.34
N ASN A 213 0.01 -8.65 25.94
CA ASN A 213 -1.05 -9.58 26.35
C ASN A 213 -0.77 -11.01 25.87
N LEU A 214 -0.31 -11.19 24.63
CA LEU A 214 0.05 -12.51 24.10
C LEU A 214 1.26 -13.11 24.84
N LEU A 215 2.31 -12.31 25.05
CA LEU A 215 3.51 -12.73 25.77
C LEU A 215 3.21 -13.08 27.24
N ASN A 216 2.29 -12.37 27.88
CA ASN A 216 1.83 -12.69 29.23
C ASN A 216 0.99 -13.99 29.27
N ARG A 217 0.13 -14.20 28.25
CA ARG A 217 -0.72 -15.38 28.17
C ARG A 217 0.05 -16.66 27.90
N PHE A 218 0.99 -16.64 26.98
CA PHE A 218 1.72 -17.84 26.52
C PHE A 218 3.09 -18.03 27.18
N GLY A 219 3.61 -16.98 27.83
CA GLY A 219 4.82 -17.06 28.66
C GLY A 219 6.06 -17.52 27.90
N ASP A 220 6.71 -18.55 28.44
CA ASP A 220 7.93 -19.15 27.87
C ASP A 220 7.64 -20.26 26.83
N GLU A 221 6.38 -20.55 26.56
CA GLU A 221 6.00 -21.54 25.56
C GLU A 221 6.27 -21.06 24.13
N VAL A 222 6.25 -19.73 23.90
CA VAL A 222 6.43 -19.13 22.57
C VAL A 222 7.87 -19.32 22.12
N THR A 223 8.06 -19.98 21.00
CA THR A 223 9.38 -20.16 20.37
C THR A 223 9.56 -19.31 19.11
N GLY A 224 8.45 -18.92 18.45
CA GLY A 224 8.49 -18.11 17.24
C GLY A 224 7.30 -17.16 17.09
N ILE A 225 7.52 -16.06 16.40
CA ILE A 225 6.51 -15.01 16.16
C ILE A 225 6.63 -14.50 14.74
N PHE A 226 5.48 -14.28 14.08
CA PHE A 226 5.39 -13.55 12.81
C PHE A 226 4.46 -12.34 12.95
N CYS A 227 4.88 -11.22 12.38
CA CYS A 227 4.11 -9.98 12.29
C CYS A 227 4.05 -9.50 10.83
N PRO A 228 2.85 -9.17 10.26
CA PRO A 228 2.66 -9.00 8.83
C PRO A 228 2.90 -7.57 8.28
N ASN A 229 3.27 -6.57 9.13
CA ASN A 229 3.55 -5.20 8.67
C ASN A 229 4.40 -4.40 9.67
N GLU A 230 4.77 -3.15 9.30
CA GLU A 230 5.63 -2.26 10.09
C GLU A 230 5.14 -2.06 11.53
N SER A 231 3.87 -1.69 11.73
CA SER A 231 3.36 -1.35 13.08
C SER A 231 3.30 -2.55 14.01
N THR A 232 2.89 -3.72 13.50
CA THR A 232 2.85 -4.96 14.28
C THR A 232 4.25 -5.44 14.63
N THR A 233 5.19 -5.36 13.68
CA THR A 233 6.60 -5.72 13.91
C THR A 233 7.23 -4.80 14.97
N ALA A 234 7.00 -3.49 14.88
CA ALA A 234 7.54 -2.53 15.84
C ALA A 234 6.96 -2.72 17.26
N GLY A 235 5.64 -2.93 17.36
CA GLY A 235 4.97 -3.17 18.64
C GLY A 235 5.45 -4.47 19.30
N MET A 236 5.53 -5.55 18.53
CA MET A 236 6.03 -6.85 19.04
C MET A 236 7.50 -6.77 19.45
N LEU A 237 8.36 -6.12 18.66
CA LEU A 237 9.76 -5.93 19.01
C LEU A 237 9.91 -5.20 20.34
N SER A 238 9.17 -4.11 20.53
CA SER A 238 9.16 -3.36 21.79
C SER A 238 8.70 -4.22 22.98
N ALA A 239 7.63 -5.00 22.82
CA ALA A 239 7.14 -5.89 23.86
C ALA A 239 8.15 -7.00 24.23
N LEU A 240 8.84 -7.58 23.21
CA LEU A 240 9.90 -8.56 23.42
C LEU A 240 11.11 -7.96 24.14
N GLN A 241 11.49 -6.73 23.83
CA GLN A 241 12.59 -6.00 24.49
C GLN A 241 12.24 -5.73 25.95
N ASP A 242 11.09 -5.16 26.24
CA ASP A 242 10.63 -4.84 27.59
C ASP A 242 10.48 -6.12 28.47
N GLY A 243 10.03 -7.21 27.86
CA GLY A 243 9.90 -8.51 28.53
C GLY A 243 11.20 -9.33 28.62
N GLY A 244 12.33 -8.81 28.14
CA GLY A 244 13.62 -9.51 28.15
C GLY A 244 13.64 -10.80 27.31
N LYS A 245 12.75 -10.92 26.32
CA LYS A 245 12.57 -12.07 25.41
C LYS A 245 13.16 -11.82 24.00
N ALA A 246 13.56 -10.59 23.68
CA ALA A 246 14.19 -10.25 22.41
C ALA A 246 15.47 -11.06 22.22
N GLY A 247 15.61 -11.72 21.05
CA GLY A 247 16.70 -12.63 20.74
C GLY A 247 16.56 -14.04 21.30
N LYS A 248 15.63 -14.29 22.22
CA LYS A 248 15.32 -15.63 22.74
C LYS A 248 14.20 -16.32 21.99
N VAL A 249 13.22 -15.55 21.52
CA VAL A 249 12.14 -16.01 20.65
C VAL A 249 12.51 -15.70 19.20
N MET A 250 12.38 -16.65 18.29
CA MET A 250 12.61 -16.43 16.86
C MET A 250 11.56 -15.50 16.32
N PHE A 251 11.97 -14.34 15.84
CA PHE A 251 11.04 -13.31 15.39
C PHE A 251 11.30 -12.93 13.94
N VAL A 252 10.25 -13.04 13.11
CA VAL A 252 10.22 -12.59 11.72
C VAL A 252 9.15 -11.52 11.57
N GLY A 253 9.55 -10.39 11.02
CA GLY A 253 8.68 -9.24 10.81
C GLY A 253 8.46 -8.92 9.33
N PHE A 254 7.90 -7.74 9.10
CA PHE A 254 7.58 -7.24 7.77
C PHE A 254 7.89 -5.74 7.67
N ASP A 255 8.23 -5.28 6.44
CA ASP A 255 8.67 -3.93 6.12
C ASP A 255 10.07 -3.60 6.68
N ALA A 256 10.56 -2.39 6.36
CA ALA A 256 11.89 -1.96 6.75
C ALA A 256 11.84 -0.61 7.47
N THR A 257 12.54 -0.56 8.60
CA THR A 257 12.88 0.68 9.33
C THR A 257 14.29 0.56 9.87
N GLN A 258 14.92 1.68 10.22
CA GLN A 258 16.24 1.64 10.84
C GLN A 258 16.23 0.80 12.15
N MET A 259 15.15 0.90 12.92
CA MET A 259 14.96 0.09 14.14
C MET A 259 15.03 -1.42 13.87
N PHE A 260 14.48 -1.89 12.75
CA PHE A 260 14.52 -3.33 12.40
C PHE A 260 15.89 -3.76 11.93
N VAL A 261 16.60 -2.90 11.18
CA VAL A 261 17.99 -3.12 10.80
C VAL A 261 18.88 -3.28 12.04
N ASP A 262 18.73 -2.38 13.02
CA ASP A 262 19.49 -2.43 14.27
C ASP A 262 19.12 -3.66 15.12
N ALA A 263 17.85 -4.03 15.15
CA ALA A 263 17.39 -5.25 15.83
C ALA A 263 17.92 -6.53 15.16
N MET A 264 18.04 -6.57 13.85
CA MET A 264 18.68 -7.70 13.15
C MET A 264 20.18 -7.78 13.47
N LYS A 265 20.90 -6.66 13.46
CA LYS A 265 22.32 -6.59 13.83
C LYS A 265 22.57 -7.05 15.27
N SER A 266 21.64 -6.75 16.18
CA SER A 266 21.69 -7.18 17.58
C SER A 266 21.03 -8.55 17.84
N LYS A 267 20.64 -9.28 16.79
CA LYS A 267 19.99 -10.62 16.85
C LYS A 267 18.67 -10.64 17.62
N GLN A 268 17.97 -9.53 17.70
CA GLN A 268 16.65 -9.43 18.32
C GLN A 268 15.51 -9.67 17.33
N LEU A 269 15.80 -9.52 16.04
CA LEU A 269 14.93 -9.80 14.91
C LEU A 269 15.71 -10.71 13.93
N HIS A 270 15.07 -11.75 13.42
CA HIS A 270 15.75 -12.83 12.70
C HIS A 270 15.50 -12.82 11.19
N GLY A 271 14.71 -11.88 10.73
CA GLY A 271 14.40 -11.60 9.33
C GLY A 271 13.22 -10.66 9.19
N ILE A 272 13.18 -9.96 8.09
CA ILE A 272 12.06 -9.11 7.67
C ILE A 272 11.72 -9.40 6.20
N VAL A 273 10.43 -9.48 5.92
CA VAL A 273 9.94 -9.48 4.54
C VAL A 273 9.80 -8.03 4.08
N VAL A 274 10.50 -7.65 3.03
CA VAL A 274 10.57 -6.26 2.58
C VAL A 274 9.93 -6.12 1.21
N GLN A 275 9.08 -5.11 1.08
CA GLN A 275 8.44 -4.67 -0.14
C GLN A 275 9.30 -3.60 -0.85
N ASN A 276 8.80 -3.12 -1.99
CA ASN A 276 9.37 -1.94 -2.66
C ASN A 276 8.37 -0.79 -2.71
N PRO A 277 8.11 -0.10 -1.56
CA PRO A 277 7.13 0.98 -1.51
C PRO A 277 7.51 2.18 -2.38
N PHE A 278 8.82 2.47 -2.53
CA PHE A 278 9.28 3.52 -3.42
C PHE A 278 8.82 3.27 -4.86
N ASN A 279 8.98 2.02 -5.33
CA ASN A 279 8.53 1.65 -6.68
C ASN A 279 7.01 1.60 -6.80
N MET A 280 6.26 1.29 -5.72
CA MET A 280 4.79 1.38 -5.74
C MET A 280 4.31 2.80 -6.01
N GLY A 281 4.85 3.79 -5.32
CA GLY A 281 4.52 5.19 -5.53
C GLY A 281 4.91 5.67 -6.93
N TYR A 282 6.11 5.31 -7.38
CA TYR A 282 6.62 5.64 -8.70
C TYR A 282 5.73 5.07 -9.82
N LEU A 283 5.48 3.76 -9.80
CA LEU A 283 4.67 3.09 -10.81
C LEU A 283 3.20 3.50 -10.73
N GLY A 284 2.67 3.74 -9.53
CA GLY A 284 1.30 4.21 -9.34
C GLY A 284 1.03 5.51 -10.11
N VAL A 285 1.91 6.50 -9.96
CA VAL A 285 1.79 7.79 -10.68
C VAL A 285 2.04 7.62 -12.17
N ARG A 286 3.08 6.89 -12.59
CA ARG A 286 3.35 6.65 -14.02
C ARG A 286 2.20 5.93 -14.70
N THR A 287 1.65 4.88 -14.09
CA THR A 287 0.48 4.13 -14.61
C THR A 287 -0.74 5.04 -14.75
N MET A 288 -0.99 5.91 -13.78
CA MET A 288 -2.08 6.89 -13.87
C MET A 288 -1.88 7.83 -15.07
N VAL A 289 -0.69 8.39 -15.24
CA VAL A 289 -0.41 9.31 -16.36
C VAL A 289 -0.52 8.61 -17.71
N GLU A 290 -0.05 7.37 -17.85
CA GLU A 290 -0.22 6.60 -19.08
C GLU A 290 -1.70 6.35 -19.40
N ASN A 291 -2.51 6.03 -18.41
CA ASN A 291 -3.97 5.91 -18.57
C ASN A 291 -4.61 7.24 -19.02
N LEU A 292 -4.21 8.36 -18.43
CA LEU A 292 -4.72 9.69 -18.80
C LEU A 292 -4.32 10.11 -20.23
N ARG A 293 -3.22 9.58 -20.74
CA ARG A 293 -2.77 9.74 -22.15
C ARG A 293 -3.54 8.81 -23.11
N GLY A 294 -4.49 8.01 -22.61
CA GLY A 294 -5.25 7.04 -23.40
C GLY A 294 -4.47 5.78 -23.78
N ARG A 295 -3.34 5.51 -23.12
CA ARG A 295 -2.56 4.30 -23.34
C ARG A 295 -3.13 3.12 -22.54
N SER A 296 -2.99 1.92 -23.07
CA SER A 296 -3.32 0.69 -22.34
C SER A 296 -2.31 0.48 -21.20
N VAL A 297 -2.81 0.13 -20.02
CA VAL A 297 -1.99 -0.17 -18.84
C VAL A 297 -2.29 -1.58 -18.33
N GLU A 298 -1.30 -2.21 -17.70
CA GLU A 298 -1.46 -3.52 -17.08
C GLU A 298 -2.45 -3.45 -15.92
N LYS A 299 -3.30 -4.47 -15.80
CA LYS A 299 -4.31 -4.53 -14.72
C LYS A 299 -3.69 -4.85 -13.37
N ARG A 300 -2.57 -5.55 -13.35
CA ARG A 300 -1.81 -5.90 -12.16
C ARG A 300 -0.31 -5.73 -12.42
N ILE A 301 0.35 -4.95 -11.56
CA ILE A 301 1.80 -4.74 -11.61
C ILE A 301 2.36 -5.20 -10.26
N ASP A 302 3.23 -6.22 -10.29
CA ASP A 302 3.95 -6.69 -9.11
C ASP A 302 5.21 -5.83 -8.88
N THR A 303 5.37 -5.33 -7.67
CA THR A 303 6.51 -4.50 -7.28
C THR A 303 7.64 -5.29 -6.61
N GLY A 304 7.46 -6.60 -6.48
CA GLY A 304 8.43 -7.50 -5.87
C GLY A 304 8.33 -7.56 -4.34
N VAL A 305 8.98 -8.60 -3.80
CA VAL A 305 9.11 -8.83 -2.35
C VAL A 305 10.36 -9.67 -2.10
N ALA A 306 11.08 -9.39 -1.01
CA ALA A 306 12.29 -10.12 -0.64
C ALA A 306 12.33 -10.43 0.87
N MET A 307 12.94 -11.56 1.24
CA MET A 307 13.34 -11.85 2.61
C MET A 307 14.72 -11.25 2.87
N ILE A 308 14.81 -10.34 3.82
CA ILE A 308 16.08 -9.80 4.31
C ILE A 308 16.37 -10.40 5.69
N THR A 309 17.58 -10.90 5.84
CA THR A 309 18.05 -11.60 7.02
C THR A 309 19.40 -11.02 7.46
N PRO A 310 19.90 -11.30 8.67
CA PRO A 310 21.23 -10.86 9.07
C PRO A 310 22.34 -11.27 8.07
N GLU A 311 22.16 -12.40 7.37
CA GLU A 311 23.15 -12.95 6.46
C GLU A 311 23.24 -12.21 5.11
N ASN A 312 22.13 -11.61 4.65
CA ASN A 312 22.06 -10.88 3.38
C ASN A 312 21.82 -9.37 3.52
N LEU A 313 21.82 -8.87 4.77
CA LEU A 313 21.53 -7.47 5.11
C LEU A 313 22.36 -6.47 4.31
N ASP A 314 23.65 -6.77 4.11
CA ASP A 314 24.62 -5.86 3.50
C ASP A 314 24.78 -6.05 1.98
N THR A 315 23.94 -6.89 1.34
CA THR A 315 23.98 -7.03 -0.13
C THR A 315 23.43 -5.77 -0.82
N PRO A 316 23.91 -5.43 -2.03
CA PRO A 316 23.42 -4.25 -2.76
C PRO A 316 21.90 -4.23 -2.96
N GLU A 317 21.31 -5.41 -3.21
CA GLU A 317 19.87 -5.59 -3.39
C GLU A 317 19.11 -5.25 -2.11
N SER A 318 19.57 -5.78 -0.96
CA SER A 318 18.97 -5.49 0.35
C SER A 318 19.12 -4.01 0.70
N GLN A 319 20.31 -3.44 0.52
CA GLN A 319 20.56 -2.02 0.80
C GLN A 319 19.68 -1.08 -0.03
N THR A 320 19.40 -1.42 -1.29
CA THR A 320 18.49 -0.64 -2.14
C THR A 320 17.06 -0.62 -1.59
N LEU A 321 16.57 -1.74 -1.04
CA LEU A 321 15.24 -1.82 -0.44
C LEU A 321 15.17 -1.18 0.95
N LEU A 322 16.24 -1.30 1.74
CA LEU A 322 16.32 -0.77 3.11
C LEU A 322 16.51 0.75 3.14
N HIS A 323 17.16 1.32 2.15
CA HIS A 323 17.56 2.73 2.10
C HIS A 323 17.12 3.41 0.80
N PRO A 324 15.80 3.52 0.56
CA PRO A 324 15.31 4.29 -0.59
C PRO A 324 15.72 5.77 -0.47
N PRO A 325 15.96 6.48 -1.59
CA PRO A 325 16.51 7.83 -1.59
C PRO A 325 15.47 8.90 -1.19
N LEU A 326 14.98 8.85 0.05
CA LEU A 326 13.90 9.72 0.54
C LEU A 326 14.28 11.19 0.51
N GLU A 327 15.47 11.55 1.02
CA GLU A 327 15.94 12.93 1.14
C GLU A 327 16.10 13.64 -0.21
N GLN A 328 16.27 12.87 -1.29
CA GLN A 328 16.36 13.42 -2.65
C GLN A 328 15.02 14.00 -3.12
N TYR A 329 13.89 13.46 -2.64
CA TYR A 329 12.56 13.76 -3.14
C TYR A 329 11.64 14.43 -2.11
N LEU A 330 11.88 14.21 -0.82
CA LEU A 330 11.10 14.80 0.26
C LEU A 330 11.95 15.85 0.98
N LYS A 331 11.60 17.12 0.79
CA LYS A 331 12.26 18.26 1.43
C LYS A 331 11.46 18.70 2.66
#